data_a20a4477a98ace2bc653efc47a912e44
#
_entry.id   a20a4477a98ace2bc653efc47a912e44
#
_cell.length_a   1.000
_cell.length_b   1.000
_cell.length_c   1.000
_cell.angle_alpha   90.00
_cell.angle_beta   90.00
_cell.angle_gamma   90.00
#
_symmetry.space_group_name_H-M   'P 1'
#
loop_
_entity.id
_entity.type
_entity.pdbx_description
1 polymer ?
#
loop_
_entity_poly.entity_id
_entity_poly.type
_entity_poly.pdbx_seq_one_letter_code
_entity_poly.pdbx_strand_id
1 'polypeptide(L)'
;PRCSGILLDKENELYQEYIKEPDNRKRFGIFYDICSKYKECPTCGYTPPTKYVKEGLAKIYGEWKDGGKREYFSADRVHRIFRKITDEDAYILGFTKEWCRPDWLICTVLPVAPPAVRPSIKQFNGMRSEDDITHKLVDIVKTNNVLAKKLEKKETSDDTIEGFIDLLQYHVATLVDNQIPHINVASHRSGRPLKTIIERLKGKEGRIRGNLMGKRVDFSARTVITPDPNIKIDQLGVPYKIAMNLTYPEIVNRF
;
A
#
# COMPACT_ATOMS: atom_id res chain seq x y z
N PRO A 1 -12.59 -5.15 -20.92
CA PRO A 1 -13.61 -4.87 -19.88
C PRO A 1 -14.83 -5.79 -19.89
N ARG A 2 -15.06 -6.54 -20.97
CA ARG A 2 -16.22 -7.45 -21.11
C ARG A 2 -15.86 -8.91 -20.83
N CYS A 3 -14.91 -9.47 -21.55
CA CYS A 3 -14.47 -10.87 -21.41
C CYS A 3 -13.25 -11.05 -20.50
N SER A 4 -12.50 -9.97 -20.25
CA SER A 4 -11.24 -9.92 -19.48
C SER A 4 -10.06 -10.68 -20.13
N GLY A 5 -10.18 -11.11 -21.37
CA GLY A 5 -9.07 -11.70 -22.14
C GLY A 5 -8.12 -10.64 -22.71
N ILE A 6 -6.93 -11.08 -23.07
CA ILE A 6 -5.95 -10.26 -23.76
C ILE A 6 -6.44 -10.00 -25.19
N LEU A 7 -6.11 -8.83 -25.75
CA LEU A 7 -6.52 -8.41 -27.11
C LEU A 7 -5.71 -9.10 -28.22
N LEU A 8 -4.99 -10.15 -27.92
CA LEU A 8 -4.23 -10.96 -28.86
C LEU A 8 -4.69 -12.41 -28.76
N ASP A 9 -4.99 -13.02 -29.91
CA ASP A 9 -5.40 -14.39 -29.96
C ASP A 9 -4.24 -15.32 -29.55
N LYS A 10 -4.55 -16.37 -28.81
CA LYS A 10 -3.56 -17.36 -28.34
C LYS A 10 -2.96 -18.18 -29.49
N GLU A 11 -3.67 -18.30 -30.61
CA GLU A 11 -3.19 -18.99 -31.82
C GLU A 11 -2.23 -18.12 -32.65
N ASN A 12 -2.10 -16.84 -32.34
CA ASN A 12 -1.19 -15.94 -33.05
C ASN A 12 0.28 -16.31 -32.77
N GLU A 13 1.10 -16.37 -33.82
CA GLU A 13 2.52 -16.70 -33.73
C GLU A 13 3.29 -15.79 -32.75
N LEU A 14 2.97 -14.49 -32.75
CA LEU A 14 3.56 -13.52 -31.82
C LEU A 14 3.23 -13.84 -30.35
N TYR A 15 2.01 -14.34 -30.08
CA TYR A 15 1.64 -14.78 -28.74
C TYR A 15 2.53 -15.93 -28.29
N GLN A 16 2.70 -16.95 -29.16
CA GLN A 16 3.49 -18.15 -28.86
C GLN A 16 4.99 -17.86 -28.71
N GLU A 17 5.50 -16.86 -29.43
CA GLU A 17 6.89 -16.43 -29.35
C GLU A 17 7.16 -15.69 -28.03
N TYR A 18 6.38 -14.65 -27.74
CA TYR A 18 6.67 -13.74 -26.63
C TYR A 18 6.20 -14.24 -25.26
N ILE A 19 5.32 -15.24 -25.19
CA ILE A 19 4.98 -15.87 -23.91
C ILE A 19 6.18 -16.54 -23.25
N LYS A 20 7.20 -16.92 -24.05
CA LYS A 20 8.44 -17.56 -23.58
C LYS A 20 9.46 -16.58 -23.00
N GLU A 21 9.23 -15.26 -23.11
CA GLU A 21 10.13 -14.26 -22.52
C GLU A 21 10.11 -14.37 -20.99
N PRO A 22 11.25 -14.66 -20.35
CA PRO A 22 11.33 -14.88 -18.91
C PRO A 22 11.18 -13.59 -18.10
N ASP A 23 11.57 -12.45 -18.66
CA ASP A 23 11.46 -11.15 -17.98
C ASP A 23 10.02 -10.64 -18.03
N ASN A 24 9.36 -10.59 -16.86
CA ASN A 24 7.98 -10.14 -16.70
C ASN A 24 7.76 -8.72 -17.27
N ARG A 25 8.72 -7.81 -17.08
CA ARG A 25 8.58 -6.42 -17.52
C ARG A 25 8.68 -6.32 -19.04
N LYS A 26 9.62 -7.03 -19.65
CA LYS A 26 9.76 -7.07 -21.11
C LYS A 26 8.56 -7.74 -21.74
N ARG A 27 8.15 -8.89 -21.23
CA ARG A 27 6.96 -9.62 -21.71
C ARG A 27 5.72 -8.73 -21.68
N PHE A 28 5.41 -8.08 -20.55
CA PHE A 28 4.29 -7.16 -20.42
C PHE A 28 4.38 -6.01 -21.44
N GLY A 29 5.55 -5.38 -21.60
CA GLY A 29 5.76 -4.29 -22.55
C GLY A 29 5.45 -4.71 -23.98
N ILE A 30 5.96 -5.84 -24.43
CA ILE A 30 5.73 -6.38 -25.78
C ILE A 30 4.25 -6.65 -26.02
N PHE A 31 3.58 -7.32 -25.09
CA PHE A 31 2.14 -7.60 -25.20
C PHE A 31 1.31 -6.31 -25.18
N TYR A 32 1.70 -5.30 -24.36
CA TYR A 32 1.04 -4.00 -24.34
C TYR A 32 1.14 -3.29 -25.69
N ASP A 33 2.33 -3.26 -26.32
CA ASP A 33 2.56 -2.60 -27.60
C ASP A 33 1.80 -3.28 -28.75
N ILE A 34 1.72 -4.61 -28.71
CA ILE A 34 0.95 -5.37 -29.70
C ILE A 34 -0.55 -5.14 -29.49
N CYS A 35 -1.05 -5.30 -28.27
CA CYS A 35 -2.47 -5.16 -27.94
C CYS A 35 -2.99 -3.74 -28.18
N SER A 36 -2.14 -2.72 -28.05
CA SER A 36 -2.52 -1.32 -28.29
C SER A 36 -2.94 -1.02 -29.74
N LYS A 37 -2.52 -1.87 -30.69
CA LYS A 37 -2.86 -1.75 -32.11
C LYS A 37 -4.24 -2.32 -32.45
N TYR A 38 -4.80 -3.17 -31.59
CA TYR A 38 -6.11 -3.77 -31.82
C TYR A 38 -7.23 -2.83 -31.38
N LYS A 39 -8.17 -2.57 -32.26
CA LYS A 39 -9.35 -1.71 -32.01
C LYS A 39 -10.49 -2.48 -31.32
N GLU A 40 -10.59 -3.77 -31.58
CA GLU A 40 -11.66 -4.62 -31.07
C GLU A 40 -11.09 -5.90 -30.46
N CYS A 41 -11.78 -6.43 -29.49
CA CYS A 41 -11.41 -7.70 -28.87
C CYS A 41 -11.75 -8.87 -29.79
N PRO A 42 -10.77 -9.73 -30.16
CA PRO A 42 -11.04 -10.86 -31.06
C PRO A 42 -12.03 -11.85 -30.48
N THR A 43 -12.07 -12.00 -29.17
CA THR A 43 -12.93 -12.99 -28.48
C THR A 43 -14.38 -12.51 -28.33
N CYS A 44 -14.63 -11.23 -28.05
CA CYS A 44 -15.98 -10.76 -27.69
C CYS A 44 -16.47 -9.54 -28.48
N GLY A 45 -15.71 -9.03 -29.47
CA GLY A 45 -16.06 -7.89 -30.30
C GLY A 45 -16.18 -6.55 -29.55
N TYR A 46 -15.73 -6.49 -28.28
CA TYR A 46 -15.82 -5.26 -27.49
C TYR A 46 -14.70 -4.30 -27.87
N THR A 47 -15.07 -3.04 -28.14
CA THR A 47 -14.11 -1.96 -28.37
C THR A 47 -13.65 -1.38 -27.04
N PRO A 48 -12.39 -1.62 -26.60
CA PRO A 48 -11.90 -1.12 -25.33
C PRO A 48 -11.77 0.42 -25.33
N PRO A 49 -11.79 1.07 -24.16
CA PRO A 49 -11.47 2.49 -24.08
C PRO A 49 -10.09 2.78 -24.64
N THR A 50 -9.96 3.89 -25.35
CA THR A 50 -8.67 4.34 -25.88
C THR A 50 -7.74 4.81 -24.77
N LYS A 51 -8.32 5.35 -23.69
CA LYS A 51 -7.57 5.88 -22.55
C LYS A 51 -8.34 5.61 -21.26
N TYR A 52 -7.60 5.34 -20.19
CA TYR A 52 -8.13 5.32 -18.84
C TYR A 52 -7.62 6.54 -18.08
N VAL A 53 -8.54 7.29 -17.48
CA VAL A 53 -8.23 8.51 -16.73
C VAL A 53 -8.64 8.30 -15.28
N LYS A 54 -7.72 8.61 -14.37
CA LYS A 54 -8.01 8.61 -12.93
C LYS A 54 -8.41 10.02 -12.51
N GLU A 55 -9.55 10.14 -11.84
CA GLU A 55 -10.01 11.38 -11.21
C GLU A 55 -10.10 11.22 -9.70
N GLY A 56 -9.69 12.25 -8.99
CA GLY A 56 -9.70 12.23 -7.54
C GLY A 56 -8.89 11.08 -6.96
N LEU A 57 -9.45 10.44 -5.94
CA LEU A 57 -8.76 9.41 -5.19
C LEU A 57 -8.74 8.05 -5.89
N ALA A 58 -9.90 7.59 -6.39
CA ALA A 58 -10.08 6.23 -6.88
C ALA A 58 -11.05 6.09 -8.06
N LYS A 59 -11.59 7.18 -8.59
CA LYS A 59 -12.50 7.12 -9.73
C LYS A 59 -11.72 6.88 -11.01
N ILE A 60 -12.05 5.83 -11.73
CA ILE A 60 -11.44 5.48 -13.02
C ILE A 60 -12.50 5.61 -14.09
N TYR A 61 -12.18 6.36 -15.13
CA TYR A 61 -13.03 6.54 -16.31
C TYR A 61 -12.33 5.99 -17.55
N GLY A 62 -13.08 5.27 -18.36
CA GLY A 62 -12.65 4.90 -19.70
C GLY A 62 -13.16 5.92 -20.72
N GLU A 63 -12.30 6.38 -21.61
CA GLU A 63 -12.61 7.35 -22.66
C GLU A 63 -12.40 6.72 -24.03
N TRP A 64 -13.37 6.94 -24.95
CA TRP A 64 -13.31 6.51 -26.35
C TRP A 64 -13.12 7.74 -27.23
N LYS A 65 -12.24 7.62 -28.22
CA LYS A 65 -12.03 8.72 -29.19
C LYS A 65 -13.26 8.98 -30.04
N ASP A 66 -13.99 7.94 -30.37
CA ASP A 66 -15.16 8.02 -31.22
C ASP A 66 -16.38 8.43 -30.41
N GLY A 67 -16.83 9.68 -30.56
CA GLY A 67 -18.06 10.20 -29.93
C GLY A 67 -17.93 10.75 -28.52
N GLY A 68 -16.73 10.87 -27.94
CA GLY A 68 -16.53 11.47 -26.62
C GLY A 68 -17.17 10.66 -25.47
N LYS A 69 -17.47 9.38 -25.71
CA LYS A 69 -18.05 8.50 -24.69
C LYS A 69 -17.10 8.35 -23.52
N ARG A 70 -17.63 8.61 -22.32
CA ARG A 70 -16.93 8.44 -21.05
C ARG A 70 -17.75 7.52 -20.15
N GLU A 71 -17.13 6.51 -19.56
CA GLU A 71 -17.80 5.53 -18.72
C GLU A 71 -17.03 5.34 -17.42
N TYR A 72 -17.74 5.32 -16.30
CA TYR A 72 -17.18 5.08 -14.98
C TYR A 72 -16.95 3.59 -14.73
N PHE A 73 -15.75 3.26 -14.24
CA PHE A 73 -15.38 1.92 -13.81
C PHE A 73 -15.32 1.87 -12.27
N SER A 74 -16.39 1.43 -11.65
CA SER A 74 -16.43 1.24 -10.19
C SER A 74 -15.44 0.16 -9.75
N ALA A 75 -14.98 0.23 -8.50
CA ALA A 75 -14.06 -0.75 -7.92
C ALA A 75 -14.60 -2.19 -8.02
N ASP A 76 -15.89 -2.38 -7.77
CA ASP A 76 -16.57 -3.67 -7.91
C ASP A 76 -16.55 -4.18 -9.36
N ARG A 77 -16.80 -3.29 -10.33
CA ARG A 77 -16.71 -3.65 -11.75
C ARG A 77 -15.28 -4.06 -12.14
N VAL A 78 -14.28 -3.29 -11.70
CA VAL A 78 -12.86 -3.61 -11.95
C VAL A 78 -12.50 -4.94 -11.29
N HIS A 79 -12.93 -5.18 -10.05
CA HIS A 79 -12.71 -6.45 -9.37
C HIS A 79 -13.31 -7.63 -10.13
N ARG A 80 -14.55 -7.51 -10.64
CA ARG A 80 -15.18 -8.53 -11.46
C ARG A 80 -14.43 -8.78 -12.78
N ILE A 81 -13.88 -7.75 -13.40
CA ILE A 81 -13.04 -7.86 -14.59
C ILE A 81 -11.76 -8.64 -14.25
N PHE A 82 -11.05 -8.25 -13.20
CA PHE A 82 -9.78 -8.86 -12.79
C PHE A 82 -9.95 -10.32 -12.36
N ARG A 83 -11.04 -10.64 -11.69
CA ARG A 83 -11.35 -12.01 -11.28
C ARG A 83 -11.57 -12.98 -12.45
N LYS A 84 -12.03 -12.46 -13.61
CA LYS A 84 -12.22 -13.25 -14.83
C LYS A 84 -10.93 -13.52 -15.61
N ILE A 85 -9.84 -12.82 -15.29
CA ILE A 85 -8.53 -13.03 -15.94
C ILE A 85 -8.06 -14.44 -15.63
N THR A 86 -7.71 -15.20 -16.68
CA THR A 86 -7.19 -16.55 -16.55
C THR A 86 -5.79 -16.55 -15.94
N ASP A 87 -5.35 -17.68 -15.38
CA ASP A 87 -4.01 -17.79 -14.81
C ASP A 87 -2.91 -17.63 -15.87
N GLU A 88 -3.15 -18.05 -17.10
CA GLU A 88 -2.26 -17.88 -18.25
C GLU A 88 -2.12 -16.40 -18.63
N ASP A 89 -3.25 -15.69 -18.72
CA ASP A 89 -3.25 -14.26 -19.03
C ASP A 89 -2.63 -13.45 -17.89
N ALA A 90 -2.84 -13.86 -16.63
CA ALA A 90 -2.19 -13.26 -15.47
C ALA A 90 -0.66 -13.40 -15.54
N TYR A 91 -0.14 -14.54 -15.99
CA TYR A 91 1.30 -14.74 -16.20
C TYR A 91 1.88 -13.75 -17.22
N ILE A 92 1.16 -13.49 -18.32
CA ILE A 92 1.58 -12.50 -19.34
C ILE A 92 1.67 -11.11 -18.73
N LEU A 93 0.71 -10.75 -17.86
CA LEU A 93 0.69 -9.48 -17.14
C LEU A 93 1.77 -9.38 -16.04
N GLY A 94 2.55 -10.44 -15.81
CA GLY A 94 3.59 -10.50 -14.79
C GLY A 94 3.09 -10.86 -13.39
N PHE A 95 1.87 -11.36 -13.28
CA PHE A 95 1.30 -11.88 -12.03
C PHE A 95 1.50 -13.39 -11.91
N THR A 96 1.49 -13.89 -10.68
CA THR A 96 1.58 -15.31 -10.36
C THR A 96 0.36 -15.75 -9.58
N LYS A 97 -0.16 -16.94 -9.90
CA LYS A 97 -1.34 -17.50 -9.24
C LYS A 97 -1.20 -17.62 -7.72
N GLU A 98 -0.02 -18.00 -7.28
CA GLU A 98 0.25 -18.34 -5.88
C GLU A 98 0.49 -17.13 -4.99
N TRP A 99 1.10 -16.07 -5.53
CA TRP A 99 1.59 -14.95 -4.75
C TRP A 99 0.88 -13.62 -5.02
N CYS A 100 0.37 -13.44 -6.23
CA CYS A 100 -0.26 -12.18 -6.60
C CYS A 100 -1.18 -12.38 -7.81
N ARG A 101 -2.48 -12.37 -7.58
CA ARG A 101 -3.47 -12.32 -8.65
C ARG A 101 -3.91 -10.89 -8.91
N PRO A 102 -4.32 -10.54 -10.16
CA PRO A 102 -4.80 -9.19 -10.48
C PRO A 102 -5.98 -8.72 -9.61
N ASP A 103 -6.90 -9.62 -9.25
CA ASP A 103 -8.07 -9.31 -8.43
C ASP A 103 -7.71 -8.92 -6.98
N TRP A 104 -6.53 -9.33 -6.48
CA TRP A 104 -6.06 -8.94 -5.15
C TRP A 104 -5.60 -7.48 -5.06
N LEU A 105 -5.44 -6.79 -6.20
CA LEU A 105 -5.17 -5.34 -6.22
C LEU A 105 -6.36 -4.51 -5.72
N ILE A 106 -7.55 -5.10 -5.71
CA ILE A 106 -8.75 -4.47 -5.15
C ILE A 106 -8.94 -4.96 -3.72
N CYS A 107 -8.81 -4.05 -2.77
CA CYS A 107 -8.97 -4.37 -1.35
C CYS A 107 -10.45 -4.64 -1.03
N THR A 108 -10.80 -5.88 -0.76
CA THR A 108 -12.14 -6.29 -0.31
C THR A 108 -12.24 -6.46 1.20
N VAL A 109 -11.11 -6.72 1.85
CA VAL A 109 -10.99 -6.90 3.30
C VAL A 109 -9.84 -6.03 3.80
N LEU A 110 -10.12 -5.17 4.78
CA LEU A 110 -9.11 -4.33 5.40
C LEU A 110 -8.54 -5.05 6.64
N PRO A 111 -7.24 -5.34 6.69
CA PRO A 111 -6.61 -5.90 7.89
C PRO A 111 -6.54 -4.83 8.99
N VAL A 112 -6.95 -5.21 10.19
CA VAL A 112 -6.90 -4.33 11.38
C VAL A 112 -5.65 -4.64 12.18
N ALA A 113 -4.81 -3.61 12.38
CA ALA A 113 -3.60 -3.75 13.17
C ALA A 113 -3.93 -4.12 14.64
N PRO A 114 -3.16 -5.04 15.27
CA PRO A 114 -3.35 -5.40 16.67
C PRO A 114 -3.08 -4.21 17.60
N PRO A 115 -3.60 -4.22 18.84
CA PRO A 115 -3.42 -3.11 19.80
C PRO A 115 -1.96 -2.74 20.09
N ALA A 116 -1.03 -3.69 19.99
CA ALA A 116 0.39 -3.42 20.18
C ALA A 116 1.00 -2.47 19.12
N VAL A 117 0.43 -2.43 17.92
CA VAL A 117 0.85 -1.50 16.84
C VAL A 117 0.27 -0.10 17.02
N ARG A 118 -0.86 0.01 17.73
CA ARG A 118 -1.61 1.24 18.00
C ARG A 118 -1.97 1.38 19.48
N PRO A 119 -0.99 1.40 20.39
CA PRO A 119 -1.24 1.42 21.82
C PRO A 119 -1.95 2.71 22.25
N SER A 120 -2.87 2.60 23.20
CA SER A 120 -3.45 3.76 23.87
C SER A 120 -2.54 4.19 25.03
N ILE A 121 -2.28 5.49 25.15
CA ILE A 121 -1.40 6.07 26.16
C ILE A 121 -2.24 6.73 27.24
N LYS A 122 -2.00 6.36 28.52
CA LYS A 122 -2.61 7.02 29.67
C LYS A 122 -1.85 8.32 29.96
N GLN A 123 -2.56 9.44 29.92
CA GLN A 123 -2.02 10.75 30.26
C GLN A 123 -1.99 10.99 31.77
N PHE A 124 -1.21 11.98 32.22
CA PHE A 124 -1.10 12.33 33.64
C PHE A 124 -2.45 12.70 34.31
N ASN A 125 -3.39 13.22 33.54
CA ASN A 125 -4.74 13.56 33.98
C ASN A 125 -5.70 12.35 34.04
N GLY A 126 -5.20 11.13 33.85
CA GLY A 126 -5.98 9.89 33.86
C GLY A 126 -6.74 9.60 32.55
N MET A 127 -6.83 10.54 31.62
CA MET A 127 -7.44 10.32 30.32
C MET A 127 -6.58 9.42 29.44
N ARG A 128 -7.21 8.63 28.55
CA ARG A 128 -6.52 7.85 27.53
C ARG A 128 -6.49 8.59 26.22
N SER A 129 -5.32 8.68 25.64
CA SER A 129 -5.13 9.15 24.26
C SER A 129 -4.98 7.96 23.33
N GLU A 130 -5.85 7.88 22.33
CA GLU A 130 -5.82 6.82 21.34
C GLU A 130 -4.86 7.18 20.19
N ASP A 131 -4.30 6.14 19.57
CA ASP A 131 -3.40 6.27 18.43
C ASP A 131 -4.15 6.78 17.17
N ASP A 132 -3.44 7.49 16.31
CA ASP A 132 -3.99 8.06 15.06
C ASP A 132 -4.59 6.98 14.14
N ILE A 133 -3.99 5.78 14.09
CA ILE A 133 -4.54 4.63 13.37
C ILE A 133 -5.89 4.21 13.95
N THR A 134 -6.05 4.24 15.28
CA THR A 134 -7.33 3.90 15.92
C THR A 134 -8.42 4.90 15.54
N HIS A 135 -8.13 6.19 15.50
CA HIS A 135 -9.08 7.21 15.03
C HIS A 135 -9.54 6.94 13.60
N LYS A 136 -8.61 6.61 12.70
CA LYS A 136 -8.95 6.28 11.32
C LYS A 136 -9.76 4.99 11.18
N LEU A 137 -9.45 3.96 11.95
CA LEU A 137 -10.24 2.73 11.96
C LEU A 137 -11.67 2.97 12.47
N VAL A 138 -11.85 3.84 13.46
CA VAL A 138 -13.19 4.24 13.95
C VAL A 138 -13.99 4.94 12.85
N ASP A 139 -13.35 5.85 12.09
CA ASP A 139 -14.02 6.53 10.97
C ASP A 139 -14.42 5.55 9.86
N ILE A 140 -13.54 4.60 9.52
CA ILE A 140 -13.82 3.55 8.53
C ILE A 140 -15.00 2.69 8.98
N VAL A 141 -15.01 2.20 10.22
CA VAL A 141 -16.08 1.34 10.75
C VAL A 141 -17.42 2.11 10.80
N LYS A 142 -17.41 3.36 11.26
CA LYS A 142 -18.62 4.19 11.28
C LYS A 142 -19.19 4.39 9.88
N THR A 143 -18.35 4.78 8.93
CA THR A 143 -18.78 5.00 7.53
C THR A 143 -19.29 3.73 6.89
N ASN A 144 -18.59 2.61 7.10
CA ASN A 144 -19.01 1.31 6.60
C ASN A 144 -20.38 0.87 7.15
N ASN A 145 -20.61 1.05 8.46
CA ASN A 145 -21.89 0.71 9.07
C ASN A 145 -23.05 1.61 8.56
N VAL A 146 -22.77 2.88 8.30
CA VAL A 146 -23.77 3.78 7.70
C VAL A 146 -24.07 3.37 6.26
N LEU A 147 -23.04 3.06 5.47
CA LEU A 147 -23.17 2.58 4.10
C LEU A 147 -23.98 1.29 4.04
N ALA A 148 -23.68 0.30 4.90
CA ALA A 148 -24.41 -0.96 4.96
C ALA A 148 -25.90 -0.74 5.22
N LYS A 149 -26.26 0.09 6.22
CA LYS A 149 -27.65 0.43 6.52
C LYS A 149 -28.37 1.15 5.37
N LYS A 150 -27.63 1.97 4.58
CA LYS A 150 -28.21 2.66 3.41
C LYS A 150 -28.43 1.73 2.22
N LEU A 151 -27.54 0.77 2.03
CA LEU A 151 -27.70 -0.28 1.01
C LEU A 151 -28.89 -1.21 1.29
N GLU A 152 -29.20 -1.47 2.56
CA GLU A 152 -30.37 -2.23 2.98
C GLU A 152 -31.70 -1.46 2.70
N LYS A 153 -31.65 -0.13 2.79
CA LYS A 153 -32.81 0.74 2.52
C LYS A 153 -32.91 1.03 1.03
N LYS A 154 -33.83 0.38 0.34
CA LYS A 154 -34.09 0.54 -1.11
C LYS A 154 -34.50 1.96 -1.57
N GLU A 155 -34.82 2.86 -0.65
CA GLU A 155 -35.24 4.24 -0.92
C GLU A 155 -34.08 5.25 -0.98
N THR A 156 -32.84 4.81 -0.78
CA THR A 156 -31.67 5.72 -0.80
C THR A 156 -31.24 5.99 -2.25
N SER A 157 -31.05 7.26 -2.62
CA SER A 157 -30.59 7.63 -3.96
C SER A 157 -29.18 7.10 -4.24
N ASP A 158 -28.93 6.73 -5.49
CA ASP A 158 -27.62 6.20 -5.93
C ASP A 158 -26.50 7.23 -5.68
N ASP A 159 -26.74 8.53 -5.88
CA ASP A 159 -25.77 9.59 -5.60
C ASP A 159 -25.36 9.65 -4.11
N THR A 160 -26.30 9.40 -3.21
CA THR A 160 -26.00 9.34 -1.78
C THR A 160 -25.13 8.13 -1.44
N ILE A 161 -25.42 6.98 -2.03
CA ILE A 161 -24.64 5.75 -1.85
C ILE A 161 -23.22 5.96 -2.40
N GLU A 162 -23.08 6.55 -3.59
CA GLU A 162 -21.77 6.85 -4.19
C GLU A 162 -20.96 7.80 -3.30
N GLY A 163 -21.59 8.83 -2.71
CA GLY A 163 -20.94 9.73 -1.76
C GLY A 163 -20.38 9.02 -0.52
N PHE A 164 -21.09 8.02 0.02
CA PHE A 164 -20.57 7.22 1.14
C PHE A 164 -19.47 6.23 0.72
N ILE A 165 -19.52 5.70 -0.49
CA ILE A 165 -18.43 4.89 -1.06
C ILE A 165 -17.18 5.73 -1.20
N ASP A 166 -17.28 6.94 -1.75
CA ASP A 166 -16.15 7.88 -1.86
C ASP A 166 -15.57 8.27 -0.50
N LEU A 167 -16.42 8.50 0.49
CA LEU A 167 -15.99 8.80 1.86
C LEU A 167 -15.26 7.61 2.50
N LEU A 168 -15.77 6.39 2.32
CA LEU A 168 -15.11 5.18 2.80
C LEU A 168 -13.75 5.00 2.13
N GLN A 169 -13.68 5.20 0.82
CA GLN A 169 -12.44 5.16 0.04
C GLN A 169 -11.43 6.21 0.54
N TYR A 170 -11.88 7.41 0.85
CA TYR A 170 -11.05 8.46 1.44
C TYR A 170 -10.49 8.04 2.80
N HIS A 171 -11.30 7.46 3.68
CA HIS A 171 -10.81 7.03 4.99
C HIS A 171 -9.80 5.88 4.89
N VAL A 172 -10.01 4.92 4.00
CA VAL A 172 -9.06 3.82 3.76
C VAL A 172 -7.75 4.33 3.16
N ALA A 173 -7.82 5.22 2.17
CA ALA A 173 -6.63 5.78 1.56
C ALA A 173 -5.81 6.63 2.54
N THR A 174 -6.47 7.47 3.34
CA THR A 174 -5.80 8.30 4.35
C THR A 174 -5.35 7.53 5.60
N LEU A 175 -5.73 6.28 5.78
CA LEU A 175 -5.09 5.36 6.72
C LEU A 175 -3.68 4.97 6.24
N VAL A 176 -3.52 4.76 4.94
CA VAL A 176 -2.25 4.35 4.32
C VAL A 176 -1.35 5.56 4.05
N ASP A 177 -1.88 6.58 3.37
CA ASP A 177 -1.16 7.80 2.99
C ASP A 177 -2.05 9.04 3.15
N ASN A 178 -1.60 10.00 3.94
CA ASN A 178 -2.29 11.28 4.17
C ASN A 178 -1.69 12.46 3.38
N GLN A 179 -0.69 12.19 2.54
CA GLN A 179 0.01 13.20 1.73
C GLN A 179 -0.34 13.08 0.24
N ILE A 180 -1.57 12.63 -0.07
CA ILE A 180 -2.03 12.47 -1.45
C ILE A 180 -2.29 13.86 -2.06
N PRO A 181 -1.67 14.19 -3.22
CA PRO A 181 -1.90 15.48 -3.88
C PRO A 181 -3.38 15.71 -4.20
N HIS A 182 -3.84 16.94 -4.05
CA HIS A 182 -5.22 17.39 -4.33
C HIS A 182 -6.31 16.74 -3.46
N ILE A 183 -5.94 16.07 -2.37
CA ILE A 183 -6.88 15.51 -1.40
C ILE A 183 -6.71 16.21 -0.05
N ASN A 184 -7.82 16.49 0.61
CA ASN A 184 -7.79 17.11 1.93
C ASN A 184 -7.10 16.20 2.95
N VAL A 185 -6.17 16.78 3.71
CA VAL A 185 -5.44 16.07 4.75
C VAL A 185 -6.37 15.71 5.90
N ALA A 186 -6.37 14.44 6.29
CA ALA A 186 -7.09 14.01 7.48
C ALA A 186 -6.38 14.50 8.74
N SER A 187 -7.08 15.26 9.58
CA SER A 187 -6.52 15.90 10.76
C SER A 187 -7.30 15.53 12.02
N HIS A 188 -6.60 15.56 13.15
CA HIS A 188 -7.21 15.49 14.46
C HIS A 188 -8.04 16.76 14.74
N ARG A 189 -8.92 16.73 15.76
CA ARG A 189 -9.71 17.92 16.18
C ARG A 189 -8.86 19.16 16.49
N SER A 190 -7.61 18.97 16.87
CA SER A 190 -6.62 20.04 17.11
C SER A 190 -5.99 20.62 15.85
N GLY A 191 -6.37 20.17 14.66
CA GLY A 191 -5.77 20.58 13.38
C GLY A 191 -4.47 19.85 13.02
N ARG A 192 -3.90 19.03 13.91
CA ARG A 192 -2.71 18.23 13.63
C ARG A 192 -3.02 17.13 12.62
N PRO A 193 -2.23 16.97 11.52
CA PRO A 193 -2.38 15.86 10.60
C PRO A 193 -2.25 14.51 11.31
N LEU A 194 -3.08 13.54 10.93
CA LEU A 194 -3.01 12.18 11.46
C LEU A 194 -1.81 11.45 10.84
N LYS A 195 -1.03 10.77 11.67
CA LYS A 195 0.14 10.00 11.27
C LYS A 195 -0.28 8.66 10.67
N THR A 196 0.11 8.41 9.43
CA THR A 196 -0.30 7.26 8.63
C THR A 196 0.72 6.12 8.66
N ILE A 197 0.36 4.98 8.04
CA ILE A 197 1.23 3.81 7.92
C ILE A 197 2.50 4.18 7.12
N ILE A 198 2.37 4.89 6.00
CA ILE A 198 3.53 5.34 5.19
C ILE A 198 4.46 6.23 6.00
N GLU A 199 3.93 7.16 6.77
CA GLU A 199 4.74 8.06 7.60
C GLU A 199 5.47 7.32 8.73
N ARG A 200 4.95 6.20 9.20
CA ARG A 200 5.64 5.33 10.17
C ARG A 200 6.82 4.58 9.57
N LEU A 201 6.77 4.29 8.28
CA LEU A 201 7.82 3.54 7.56
C LEU A 201 8.86 4.45 6.93
N LYS A 202 8.39 5.58 6.33
CA LYS A 202 9.20 6.52 5.55
C LYS A 202 10.00 7.48 6.44
N GLY A 203 11.13 7.93 5.92
CA GLY A 203 11.91 9.00 6.51
C GLY A 203 13.00 8.53 7.48
N LYS A 204 13.74 9.51 8.03
CA LYS A 204 14.91 9.28 8.89
C LYS A 204 14.52 8.63 10.22
N GLU A 205 13.36 9.01 10.77
CA GLU A 205 12.84 8.50 12.03
C GLU A 205 11.84 7.34 11.84
N GLY A 206 11.59 6.94 10.57
CA GLY A 206 10.73 5.82 10.25
C GLY A 206 11.35 4.48 10.63
N ARG A 207 10.55 3.43 10.62
CA ARG A 207 10.98 2.08 11.01
C ARG A 207 12.13 1.54 10.18
N ILE A 208 12.15 1.84 8.87
CA ILE A 208 13.21 1.32 7.99
C ILE A 208 14.55 1.95 8.35
N ARG A 209 14.68 3.27 8.27
CA ARG A 209 15.96 3.95 8.53
C ARG A 209 16.30 4.09 10.01
N GLY A 210 15.30 4.30 10.87
CA GLY A 210 15.49 4.58 12.29
C GLY A 210 15.60 3.35 13.18
N ASN A 211 15.09 2.19 12.76
CA ASN A 211 15.07 0.99 13.59
C ASN A 211 15.64 -0.27 12.94
N LEU A 212 15.66 -0.37 11.59
CA LEU A 212 16.17 -1.55 10.87
C LEU A 212 17.56 -1.33 10.30
N MET A 213 17.78 -0.26 9.55
CA MET A 213 19.10 0.07 8.98
C MET A 213 20.08 0.51 10.06
N GLY A 214 19.60 1.19 11.09
CA GLY A 214 20.36 1.56 12.27
C GLY A 214 19.43 1.58 13.47
N LYS A 215 19.91 1.17 14.62
CA LYS A 215 19.16 1.16 15.88
C LYS A 215 20.04 1.50 17.07
N ARG A 216 19.44 1.92 18.17
CA ARG A 216 20.14 2.08 19.43
C ARG A 216 20.50 0.73 20.00
N VAL A 217 21.71 0.60 20.48
CA VAL A 217 22.25 -0.65 21.02
C VAL A 217 22.64 -0.45 22.49
N ASP A 218 22.56 -1.55 23.25
CA ASP A 218 23.09 -1.63 24.60
C ASP A 218 24.62 -1.83 24.56
N PHE A 219 25.26 -1.86 25.71
CA PHE A 219 26.71 -2.04 25.85
C PHE A 219 27.53 -1.00 25.08
N SER A 220 27.08 0.25 25.07
CA SER A 220 27.74 1.38 24.46
C SER A 220 27.97 2.49 25.48
N ALA A 221 29.05 3.22 25.30
CA ALA A 221 29.38 4.36 26.14
C ALA A 221 29.87 5.54 25.28
N ARG A 222 29.78 6.73 25.83
CA ARG A 222 30.27 7.97 25.22
C ARG A 222 30.90 8.84 26.28
N THR A 223 32.11 9.32 26.00
CA THR A 223 32.81 10.28 26.87
C THR A 223 33.74 11.17 26.04
N VAL A 224 34.32 12.15 26.67
CA VAL A 224 35.36 13.01 26.09
C VAL A 224 36.59 12.17 25.85
N ILE A 225 37.25 12.34 24.71
CA ILE A 225 38.54 11.74 24.39
C ILE A 225 39.66 12.77 24.57
N THR A 226 40.78 12.33 25.17
CA THR A 226 41.99 13.11 25.37
C THR A 226 43.19 12.31 24.88
N PRO A 227 44.26 13.00 24.40
CA PRO A 227 45.48 12.31 24.03
C PRO A 227 46.20 11.77 25.26
N ASP A 228 46.82 10.56 25.13
CA ASP A 228 47.68 9.97 26.14
C ASP A 228 48.97 9.47 25.47
N PRO A 229 50.17 10.00 25.78
CA PRO A 229 51.44 9.60 25.18
C PRO A 229 51.92 8.21 25.60
N ASN A 230 51.32 7.60 26.66
CA ASN A 230 51.74 6.31 27.20
C ASN A 230 51.08 5.13 26.52
N ILE A 231 50.06 5.31 25.68
CA ILE A 231 49.36 4.28 24.94
C ILE A 231 49.82 4.25 23.49
N LYS A 232 49.76 3.04 22.88
CA LYS A 232 50.08 2.85 21.48
C LYS A 232 48.94 3.35 20.59
N ILE A 233 49.23 3.52 19.28
CA ILE A 233 48.27 4.05 18.30
C ILE A 233 47.05 3.13 18.06
N ASP A 234 47.22 1.84 18.34
CA ASP A 234 46.18 0.80 18.24
C ASP A 234 45.45 0.53 19.57
N GLN A 235 45.75 1.28 20.62
CA GLN A 235 45.18 1.11 21.96
C GLN A 235 44.23 2.24 22.32
N LEU A 236 43.19 1.89 23.07
CA LEU A 236 42.22 2.81 23.64
C LEU A 236 42.18 2.69 25.14
N GLY A 237 42.42 3.77 25.86
CA GLY A 237 42.23 3.83 27.31
C GLY A 237 40.76 4.00 27.68
N VAL A 238 40.16 2.97 28.24
CA VAL A 238 38.75 3.02 28.68
C VAL A 238 38.67 3.39 30.16
N PRO A 239 37.88 4.42 30.56
CA PRO A 239 37.70 4.72 31.97
C PRO A 239 37.15 3.55 32.75
N TYR A 240 37.78 3.27 33.93
CA TYR A 240 37.44 2.12 34.78
C TYR A 240 35.93 2.03 35.09
N LYS A 241 35.29 3.16 35.44
CA LYS A 241 33.85 3.20 35.73
C LYS A 241 32.98 2.78 34.56
N ILE A 242 33.37 3.12 33.32
CA ILE A 242 32.66 2.69 32.10
C ILE A 242 32.89 1.19 31.89
N ALA A 243 34.11 0.71 32.03
CA ALA A 243 34.44 -0.71 31.87
C ALA A 243 33.65 -1.59 32.84
N MET A 244 33.47 -1.15 34.09
CA MET A 244 32.71 -1.88 35.12
C MET A 244 31.20 -1.92 34.86
N ASN A 245 30.65 -0.94 34.13
CA ASN A 245 29.22 -0.88 33.83
C ASN A 245 28.86 -1.54 32.47
N LEU A 246 29.82 -1.67 31.56
CA LEU A 246 29.63 -2.33 30.27
C LEU A 246 29.84 -3.83 30.43
N THR A 247 28.79 -4.52 30.82
CA THR A 247 28.79 -5.97 31.03
C THR A 247 27.85 -6.65 30.04
N TYR A 248 28.14 -7.89 29.69
CA TYR A 248 27.26 -8.76 28.93
C TYR A 248 27.11 -10.12 29.62
N PRO A 249 25.97 -10.80 29.48
CA PRO A 249 25.78 -12.11 30.08
C PRO A 249 26.67 -13.15 29.40
N GLU A 250 27.37 -13.95 30.21
CA GLU A 250 28.21 -15.03 29.73
C GLU A 250 27.85 -16.32 30.48
N ILE A 251 27.92 -17.45 29.78
CA ILE A 251 27.69 -18.77 30.42
C ILE A 251 28.93 -19.12 31.21
N VAL A 252 28.72 -19.33 32.52
CA VAL A 252 29.80 -19.75 33.40
C VAL A 252 30.29 -21.15 33.00
N ASN A 253 31.56 -21.28 32.76
CA ASN A 253 32.20 -22.52 32.44
C ASN A 253 33.34 -22.83 33.46
N ARG A 254 34.04 -23.90 33.26
CA ARG A 254 35.04 -24.41 34.20
C ARG A 254 36.39 -23.68 34.12
N PHE A 255 36.58 -22.80 33.19
CA PHE A 255 37.85 -22.08 32.92
C PHE A 255 37.76 -20.63 33.34
#